data_7aa76fff2891f39b71dc7f1fc7c1dbac
#
_entry.id   7aa76fff2891f39b71dc7f1fc7c1dbac
#
_cell.length_a   1.000
_cell.length_b   1.000
_cell.length_c   1.000
_cell.angle_alpha   90.00
_cell.angle_beta   90.00
_cell.angle_gamma   90.00
#
_symmetry.space_group_name_H-M   'P 1'
#
loop_
_entity.id
_entity.type
_entity.pdbx_description
1 polymer ?
#
loop_
_entity_poly.entity_id
_entity_poly.type
_entity_poly.pdbx_seq_one_letter_code
_entity_poly.pdbx_strand_id
1 'polypeptide(L)'
;GDAEGVQLLAAAALALVRGEAIQHGQAHKPETTEEEYLRRCTLKTAELFRAACLLGSRDEAIGRFGLALGIAFQIADDILDCTGTTIETGKLAGNDLRGGTPTLPLIFAAREDPVVRDALAGGPLEGALVRVAQTGALERAREIALRYAAEARSHLGRTAHRPELEALTHIVVERRS
;
A
#
# COMPACT_ATOMS: atom_id res chain seq x y z
N GLY A 1 29.94 10.41 13.12
CA GLY A 1 28.91 10.05 12.16
C GLY A 1 27.75 9.33 12.86
N ASP A 2 26.55 9.46 12.34
CA ASP A 2 25.35 8.82 12.89
C ASP A 2 25.27 7.34 12.42
N ALA A 3 25.99 6.46 13.11
CA ALA A 3 26.04 5.03 12.77
C ALA A 3 24.66 4.35 12.86
N GLU A 4 23.84 4.74 13.83
CA GLU A 4 22.50 4.22 14.01
C GLU A 4 21.56 4.63 12.84
N GLY A 5 21.63 5.89 12.41
CA GLY A 5 20.88 6.36 11.25
C GLY A 5 21.27 5.63 9.97
N VAL A 6 22.56 5.35 9.78
CA VAL A 6 23.03 4.53 8.64
C VAL A 6 22.49 3.12 8.71
N GLN A 7 22.46 2.49 9.89
CA GLN A 7 21.89 1.14 10.07
C GLN A 7 20.38 1.11 9.77
N LEU A 8 19.62 2.10 10.26
CA LEU A 8 18.19 2.21 9.98
C LEU A 8 17.92 2.31 8.47
N LEU A 9 18.66 3.16 7.77
CA LEU A 9 18.49 3.33 6.33
C LEU A 9 18.89 2.07 5.55
N ALA A 10 19.98 1.43 5.93
CA ALA A 10 20.43 0.19 5.32
C ALA A 10 19.41 -0.95 5.52
N ALA A 11 18.83 -1.06 6.72
CA ALA A 11 17.77 -2.03 7.02
C ALA A 11 16.51 -1.79 6.17
N ALA A 12 16.08 -0.52 6.04
CA ALA A 12 14.93 -0.16 5.20
C ALA A 12 15.20 -0.43 3.71
N ALA A 13 16.41 -0.16 3.21
CA ALA A 13 16.78 -0.48 1.83
C ALA A 13 16.76 -1.99 1.57
N LEU A 14 17.26 -2.79 2.52
CA LEU A 14 17.21 -4.25 2.41
C LEU A 14 15.77 -4.78 2.46
N ALA A 15 14.92 -4.20 3.30
CA ALA A 15 13.50 -4.53 3.35
C ALA A 15 12.81 -4.24 2.00
N LEU A 16 13.08 -3.07 1.40
CA LEU A 16 12.55 -2.69 0.07
C LEU A 16 12.93 -3.72 -0.99
N VAL A 17 14.21 -4.10 -1.07
CA VAL A 17 14.68 -5.11 -2.05
C VAL A 17 13.97 -6.45 -1.84
N ARG A 18 13.77 -6.88 -0.59
CA ARG A 18 13.02 -8.10 -0.27
C ARG A 18 11.54 -7.98 -0.67
N GLY A 19 10.92 -6.83 -0.42
CA GLY A 19 9.55 -6.55 -0.83
C GLY A 19 9.36 -6.60 -2.35
N GLU A 20 10.30 -6.04 -3.11
CA GLU A 20 10.32 -6.12 -4.58
C GLU A 20 10.49 -7.56 -5.08
N ALA A 21 11.39 -8.33 -4.46
CA ALA A 21 11.56 -9.74 -4.81
C ALA A 21 10.28 -10.56 -4.56
N ILE A 22 9.57 -10.30 -3.43
CA ILE A 22 8.27 -10.91 -3.14
C ILE A 22 7.24 -10.51 -4.20
N GLN A 23 7.15 -9.22 -4.55
CA GLN A 23 6.22 -8.76 -5.58
C GLN A 23 6.45 -9.46 -6.91
N HIS A 24 7.70 -9.56 -7.34
CA HIS A 24 8.05 -10.26 -8.57
C HIS A 24 7.65 -11.74 -8.53
N GLY A 25 7.85 -12.38 -7.38
CA GLY A 25 7.43 -13.78 -7.16
C GLY A 25 5.93 -13.98 -7.07
N GLN A 26 5.14 -12.94 -6.82
CA GLN A 26 3.68 -12.95 -6.76
C GLN A 26 3.02 -12.55 -8.09
N ALA A 27 3.78 -12.09 -9.07
CA ALA A 27 3.22 -11.68 -10.36
C ALA A 27 2.38 -12.82 -10.98
N HIS A 28 1.19 -12.46 -11.48
CA HIS A 28 0.21 -13.37 -12.09
C HIS A 28 -0.32 -14.49 -11.16
N LYS A 29 -0.32 -14.25 -9.83
CA LYS A 29 -0.84 -15.18 -8.82
C LYS A 29 -2.11 -14.64 -8.17
N PRO A 30 -3.30 -14.86 -8.74
CA PRO A 30 -4.56 -14.37 -8.19
C PRO A 30 -4.94 -15.00 -6.84
N GLU A 31 -4.30 -16.11 -6.47
CA GLU A 31 -4.44 -16.77 -5.17
C GLU A 31 -3.67 -16.11 -4.03
N THR A 32 -2.87 -15.07 -4.31
CA THR A 32 -2.15 -14.30 -3.28
C THR A 32 -3.10 -13.89 -2.15
N THR A 33 -2.70 -14.15 -0.92
CA THR A 33 -3.50 -13.84 0.26
C THR A 33 -3.35 -12.38 0.70
N GLU A 34 -4.30 -11.90 1.50
CA GLU A 34 -4.22 -10.58 2.14
C GLU A 34 -2.96 -10.46 3.02
N GLU A 35 -2.62 -11.52 3.77
CA GLU A 35 -1.43 -11.57 4.63
C GLU A 35 -0.14 -11.44 3.82
N GLU A 36 -0.02 -12.17 2.71
CA GLU A 36 1.13 -12.08 1.80
C GLU A 36 1.26 -10.71 1.16
N TYR A 37 0.12 -10.10 0.78
CA TYR A 37 0.08 -8.73 0.29
C TYR A 37 0.56 -7.73 1.36
N LEU A 38 0.03 -7.79 2.58
CA LEU A 38 0.42 -6.89 3.67
C LEU A 38 1.88 -7.04 4.05
N ARG A 39 2.41 -8.27 4.07
CA ARG A 39 3.84 -8.52 4.27
C ARG A 39 4.69 -7.84 3.20
N ARG A 40 4.29 -7.91 1.94
CA ARG A 40 4.96 -7.21 0.84
C ARG A 40 4.92 -5.70 1.04
N CYS A 41 3.76 -5.13 1.34
CA CYS A 41 3.60 -3.69 1.61
C CYS A 41 4.45 -3.22 2.78
N THR A 42 4.52 -4.01 3.85
CA THR A 42 5.38 -3.73 4.99
C THR A 42 6.83 -3.59 4.56
N LEU A 43 7.35 -4.57 3.82
CA LEU A 43 8.76 -4.60 3.41
C LEU A 43 9.06 -3.56 2.33
N LYS A 44 8.22 -3.44 1.29
CA LYS A 44 8.49 -2.60 0.13
C LYS A 44 8.34 -1.11 0.44
N THR A 45 7.36 -0.76 1.30
CA THR A 45 6.96 0.64 1.51
C THR A 45 7.02 1.05 2.97
N ALA A 46 6.37 0.32 3.88
CA ALA A 46 6.16 0.79 5.24
C ALA A 46 7.44 0.87 6.08
N GLU A 47 8.41 -0.02 5.88
CA GLU A 47 9.72 0.06 6.56
C GLU A 47 10.50 1.34 6.20
N LEU A 48 10.29 1.88 5.00
CA LEU A 48 10.91 3.16 4.62
C LEU A 48 10.25 4.34 5.36
N PHE A 49 8.92 4.33 5.52
CA PHE A 49 8.20 5.31 6.34
C PHE A 49 8.62 5.22 7.82
N ARG A 50 8.74 3.99 8.35
CA ARG A 50 9.26 3.77 9.71
C ARG A 50 10.66 4.34 9.89
N ALA A 51 11.56 4.05 8.97
CA ALA A 51 12.93 4.56 9.02
C ALA A 51 12.97 6.09 8.97
N ALA A 52 12.20 6.74 8.11
CA ALA A 52 12.10 8.19 8.04
C ALA A 52 11.63 8.79 9.38
N CYS A 53 10.61 8.20 9.99
CA CYS A 53 10.10 8.61 11.31
C CYS A 53 11.16 8.45 12.42
N LEU A 54 11.86 7.33 12.47
CA LEU A 54 12.92 7.07 13.45
C LEU A 54 14.14 7.99 13.26
N LEU A 55 14.49 8.30 12.03
CA LEU A 55 15.58 9.25 11.75
C LEU A 55 15.27 10.65 12.26
N GLY A 56 14.00 11.06 12.19
CA GLY A 56 13.57 12.38 12.64
C GLY A 56 13.33 12.50 14.15
N SER A 57 12.87 11.43 14.81
CA SER A 57 12.38 11.51 16.20
C SER A 57 13.15 10.66 17.19
N ARG A 58 13.78 9.57 16.77
CA ARG A 58 14.37 8.52 17.63
C ARG A 58 13.35 7.88 18.58
N ASP A 59 12.05 8.02 18.32
CA ASP A 59 10.96 7.50 19.14
C ASP A 59 10.29 6.33 18.44
N GLU A 60 10.29 5.17 19.07
CA GLU A 60 9.68 3.95 18.53
C GLU A 60 8.16 4.07 18.36
N ALA A 61 7.47 4.92 19.12
CA ALA A 61 6.05 5.18 18.89
C ALA A 61 5.84 5.90 17.54
N ILE A 62 6.70 6.88 17.23
CA ILE A 62 6.69 7.57 15.94
C ILE A 62 7.16 6.62 14.81
N GLY A 63 8.06 5.69 15.10
CA GLY A 63 8.41 4.62 14.17
C GLY A 63 7.21 3.73 13.81
N ARG A 64 6.42 3.31 14.81
CA ARG A 64 5.18 2.54 14.59
C ARG A 64 4.12 3.34 13.84
N PHE A 65 3.99 4.64 14.14
CA PHE A 65 3.16 5.55 13.34
C PHE A 65 3.56 5.48 11.86
N GLY A 66 4.86 5.63 11.56
CA GLY A 66 5.37 5.58 10.19
C GLY A 66 5.07 4.26 9.50
N LEU A 67 5.23 3.13 10.20
CA LEU A 67 4.95 1.80 9.67
C LEU A 67 3.48 1.67 9.25
N ALA A 68 2.55 1.98 10.15
CA ALA A 68 1.12 1.89 9.87
C ALA A 68 0.69 2.88 8.77
N LEU A 69 1.23 4.11 8.77
CA LEU A 69 0.98 5.10 7.72
C LEU A 69 1.47 4.62 6.36
N GLY A 70 2.63 3.97 6.28
CA GLY A 70 3.19 3.43 5.05
C GLY A 70 2.34 2.31 4.45
N ILE A 71 1.73 1.44 5.29
CA ILE A 71 0.77 0.43 4.81
C ILE A 71 -0.50 1.11 4.27
N ALA A 72 -1.07 2.07 5.01
CA ALA A 72 -2.23 2.83 4.55
C ALA A 72 -1.96 3.54 3.22
N PHE A 73 -0.77 4.14 3.08
CA PHE A 73 -0.33 4.80 1.85
C PHE A 73 -0.29 3.83 0.67
N GLN A 74 0.30 2.65 0.83
CA GLN A 74 0.39 1.67 -0.26
C GLN A 74 -1.01 1.19 -0.69
N ILE A 75 -1.89 0.88 0.27
CA ILE A 75 -3.26 0.46 -0.06
C ILE A 75 -4.02 1.57 -0.81
N ALA A 76 -3.86 2.83 -0.38
CA ALA A 76 -4.50 3.96 -1.06
C ALA A 76 -3.96 4.15 -2.50
N ASP A 77 -2.65 3.96 -2.71
CA ASP A 77 -2.03 4.02 -4.04
C ASP A 77 -2.57 2.91 -4.97
N ASP A 78 -2.71 1.70 -4.45
CA ASP A 78 -3.27 0.55 -5.19
C ASP A 78 -4.76 0.76 -5.56
N ILE A 79 -5.54 1.41 -4.69
CA ILE A 79 -6.93 1.80 -5.00
C ILE A 79 -6.94 2.84 -6.13
N LEU A 80 -6.04 3.83 -6.08
CA LEU A 80 -5.93 4.86 -7.12
C LEU A 80 -5.53 4.26 -8.47
N ASP A 81 -4.67 3.24 -8.50
CA ASP A 81 -4.34 2.55 -9.76
C ASP A 81 -5.57 1.91 -10.41
N CYS A 82 -6.53 1.43 -9.62
CA CYS A 82 -7.78 0.86 -10.12
C CYS A 82 -8.82 1.92 -10.56
N THR A 83 -8.81 3.14 -9.95
CA THR A 83 -9.87 4.16 -10.12
C THR A 83 -9.43 5.39 -10.88
N GLY A 84 -8.11 5.64 -10.98
CA GLY A 84 -7.56 6.85 -11.58
C GLY A 84 -7.91 6.99 -13.06
N THR A 85 -8.30 8.20 -13.46
CA THR A 85 -8.46 8.52 -14.89
C THR A 85 -7.12 8.95 -15.46
N THR A 86 -6.86 8.64 -16.72
CA THR A 86 -5.63 9.01 -17.44
C THR A 86 -5.40 10.52 -17.44
N ILE A 87 -6.46 11.31 -17.34
CA ILE A 87 -6.42 12.79 -17.37
C ILE A 87 -5.86 13.35 -16.05
N GLU A 88 -6.15 12.70 -14.91
CA GLU A 88 -5.80 13.21 -13.59
C GLU A 88 -4.44 12.74 -13.10
N THR A 89 -4.04 11.50 -13.43
CA THR A 89 -2.80 10.90 -12.92
C THR A 89 -1.64 10.94 -13.94
N GLY A 90 -1.92 11.23 -15.22
CA GLY A 90 -0.95 11.10 -16.32
C GLY A 90 -0.52 9.65 -16.59
N LYS A 91 -1.08 8.67 -15.86
CA LYS A 91 -0.84 7.23 -16.01
C LYS A 91 -2.12 6.52 -16.43
N LEU A 92 -1.99 5.48 -17.25
CA LEU A 92 -3.12 4.62 -17.59
C LEU A 92 -3.57 3.87 -16.32
N ALA A 93 -4.86 3.96 -15.95
CA ALA A 93 -5.40 3.16 -14.86
C ALA A 93 -5.17 1.65 -15.09
N GLY A 94 -4.99 0.89 -14.00
CA GLY A 94 -4.82 -0.55 -14.05
C GLY A 94 -3.43 -1.03 -14.46
N ASN A 95 -2.37 -0.26 -14.14
CA ASN A 95 -1.00 -0.73 -14.35
C ASN A 95 -0.72 -2.01 -13.58
N ASP A 96 -1.22 -2.14 -12.36
CA ASP A 96 -1.05 -3.33 -11.53
C ASP A 96 -1.72 -4.55 -12.16
N LEU A 97 -2.93 -4.40 -12.68
CA LEU A 97 -3.63 -5.47 -13.39
C LEU A 97 -2.88 -5.87 -14.66
N ARG A 98 -2.39 -4.90 -15.44
CA ARG A 98 -1.58 -5.18 -16.65
C ARG A 98 -0.27 -5.90 -16.33
N GLY A 99 0.37 -5.53 -15.22
CA GLY A 99 1.60 -6.16 -14.74
C GLY A 99 1.37 -7.47 -13.98
N GLY A 100 0.10 -7.88 -13.80
CA GLY A 100 -0.26 -9.06 -13.01
C GLY A 100 0.10 -8.92 -11.54
N THR A 101 0.25 -7.69 -11.01
CA THR A 101 0.58 -7.44 -9.60
C THR A 101 -0.68 -7.62 -8.75
N PRO A 102 -0.74 -8.61 -7.82
CA PRO A 102 -1.92 -8.84 -7.00
C PRO A 102 -1.99 -7.80 -5.87
N THR A 103 -2.63 -6.67 -6.15
CA THR A 103 -2.93 -5.64 -5.15
C THR A 103 -4.20 -5.94 -4.38
N LEU A 104 -4.42 -5.29 -3.25
CA LEU A 104 -5.53 -5.64 -2.36
C LEU A 104 -6.90 -5.56 -3.05
N PRO A 105 -7.22 -4.49 -3.83
CA PRO A 105 -8.45 -4.45 -4.61
C PRO A 105 -8.56 -5.62 -5.61
N LEU A 106 -7.46 -5.93 -6.31
CA LEU A 106 -7.44 -7.01 -7.31
C LEU A 106 -7.57 -8.39 -6.67
N ILE A 107 -6.94 -8.64 -5.52
CA ILE A 107 -7.08 -9.87 -4.73
C ILE A 107 -8.54 -10.08 -4.31
N PHE A 108 -9.20 -9.05 -3.79
CA PHE A 108 -10.60 -9.16 -3.38
C PHE A 108 -11.53 -9.37 -4.56
N ALA A 109 -11.35 -8.62 -5.64
CA ALA A 109 -12.17 -8.76 -6.83
C ALA A 109 -11.99 -10.14 -7.51
N ALA A 110 -10.76 -10.65 -7.60
CA ALA A 110 -10.46 -11.95 -8.20
C ALA A 110 -11.08 -13.13 -7.44
N ARG A 111 -11.41 -12.99 -6.17
CA ARG A 111 -12.11 -14.01 -5.38
C ARG A 111 -13.58 -14.12 -5.75
N GLU A 112 -14.18 -13.05 -6.27
CA GLU A 112 -15.60 -12.94 -6.56
C GLU A 112 -15.91 -12.98 -8.05
N ASP A 113 -14.99 -12.50 -8.89
CA ASP A 113 -15.22 -12.40 -10.34
C ASP A 113 -14.13 -13.16 -11.12
N PRO A 114 -14.54 -14.21 -11.91
CA PRO A 114 -13.60 -15.01 -12.68
C PRO A 114 -12.89 -14.22 -13.79
N VAL A 115 -13.51 -13.17 -14.35
CA VAL A 115 -12.88 -12.34 -15.39
C VAL A 115 -11.70 -11.55 -14.79
N VAL A 116 -11.86 -11.00 -13.57
CA VAL A 116 -10.77 -10.32 -12.87
C VAL A 116 -9.67 -11.32 -12.50
N ARG A 117 -10.04 -12.52 -12.06
CA ARG A 117 -9.08 -13.58 -11.75
C ARG A 117 -8.24 -13.97 -12.97
N ASP A 118 -8.90 -14.21 -14.10
CA ASP A 118 -8.23 -14.59 -15.35
C ASP A 118 -7.33 -13.45 -15.84
N ALA A 119 -7.80 -12.20 -15.79
CA ALA A 119 -7.00 -11.03 -16.17
C ALA A 119 -5.76 -10.89 -15.30
N LEU A 120 -5.88 -11.06 -13.97
CA LEU A 120 -4.76 -11.00 -13.04
C LEU A 120 -3.76 -12.15 -13.26
N ALA A 121 -4.24 -13.31 -13.71
CA ALA A 121 -3.41 -14.46 -14.08
C ALA A 121 -2.70 -14.31 -15.45
N GLY A 122 -2.88 -13.17 -16.13
CA GLY A 122 -2.27 -12.91 -17.45
C GLY A 122 -3.20 -13.13 -18.63
N GLY A 123 -4.48 -13.31 -18.38
CA GLY A 123 -5.53 -13.42 -19.42
C GLY A 123 -5.97 -12.04 -19.96
N PRO A 124 -7.08 -12.00 -20.71
CA PRO A 124 -7.60 -10.77 -21.31
C PRO A 124 -7.96 -9.70 -20.26
N LEU A 125 -7.56 -8.46 -20.53
CA LEU A 125 -7.78 -7.33 -19.60
C LEU A 125 -9.11 -6.60 -19.85
N GLU A 126 -9.77 -6.87 -20.97
CA GLU A 126 -10.95 -6.12 -21.41
C GLU A 126 -12.09 -6.25 -20.40
N GLY A 127 -12.59 -5.10 -19.92
CA GLY A 127 -13.67 -5.02 -18.95
C GLY A 127 -13.31 -5.40 -17.52
N ALA A 128 -12.11 -5.92 -17.23
CA ALA A 128 -11.74 -6.39 -15.90
C ALA A 128 -11.74 -5.27 -14.85
N LEU A 129 -11.21 -4.08 -15.15
CA LEU A 129 -11.22 -2.95 -14.22
C LEU A 129 -12.64 -2.48 -13.86
N VAL A 130 -13.55 -2.48 -14.83
CA VAL A 130 -14.96 -2.14 -14.57
C VAL A 130 -15.58 -3.13 -13.58
N ARG A 131 -15.23 -4.41 -13.71
CA ARG A 131 -15.69 -5.47 -12.80
C ARG A 131 -15.09 -5.33 -11.40
N VAL A 132 -13.83 -4.90 -11.28
CA VAL A 132 -13.24 -4.58 -9.96
C VAL A 132 -14.12 -3.59 -9.21
N ALA A 133 -14.56 -2.50 -9.87
CA ALA A 133 -15.42 -1.51 -9.25
C ALA A 133 -16.82 -2.06 -8.87
N GLN A 134 -17.30 -3.12 -9.54
CA GLN A 134 -18.62 -3.72 -9.29
C GLN A 134 -18.64 -4.72 -8.13
N THR A 135 -17.50 -5.25 -7.70
CA THR A 135 -17.39 -6.27 -6.63
C THR A 135 -17.40 -5.70 -5.21
N GLY A 136 -17.36 -4.38 -5.01
CA GLY A 136 -17.14 -3.77 -3.69
C GLY A 136 -15.72 -3.97 -3.13
N ALA A 137 -14.79 -4.45 -3.96
CA ALA A 137 -13.39 -4.70 -3.57
C ALA A 137 -12.65 -3.42 -3.19
N LEU A 138 -12.96 -2.31 -3.88
CA LEU A 138 -12.38 -0.99 -3.61
C LEU A 138 -12.76 -0.47 -2.23
N GLU A 139 -14.04 -0.60 -1.87
CA GLU A 139 -14.58 -0.19 -0.57
C GLU A 139 -13.94 -1.00 0.57
N ARG A 140 -13.83 -2.32 0.40
CA ARG A 140 -13.16 -3.19 1.39
C ARG A 140 -11.68 -2.84 1.55
N ALA A 141 -10.97 -2.60 0.46
CA ALA A 141 -9.57 -2.15 0.51
C ALA A 141 -9.45 -0.79 1.23
N ARG A 142 -10.38 0.14 0.96
CA ARG A 142 -10.43 1.44 1.62
C ARG A 142 -10.67 1.32 3.13
N GLU A 143 -11.54 0.43 3.57
CA GLU A 143 -11.77 0.18 5.00
C GLU A 143 -10.49 -0.29 5.69
N ILE A 144 -9.69 -1.13 5.03
CA ILE A 144 -8.40 -1.59 5.55
C ILE A 144 -7.40 -0.43 5.62
N ALA A 145 -7.31 0.42 4.58
CA ALA A 145 -6.46 1.61 4.61
C ALA A 145 -6.84 2.55 5.75
N LEU A 146 -8.14 2.78 5.98
CA LEU A 146 -8.65 3.59 7.10
C LEU A 146 -8.30 3.00 8.47
N ARG A 147 -8.34 1.67 8.63
CA ARG A 147 -7.91 0.99 9.87
C ARG A 147 -6.42 1.24 10.15
N TYR A 148 -5.56 1.11 9.14
CA TYR A 148 -4.13 1.40 9.31
C TYR A 148 -3.85 2.88 9.57
N ALA A 149 -4.59 3.79 8.95
CA ALA A 149 -4.52 5.21 9.27
C ALA A 149 -4.96 5.53 10.71
N ALA A 150 -5.97 4.84 11.22
CA ALA A 150 -6.40 4.94 12.62
C ALA A 150 -5.36 4.32 13.57
N GLU A 151 -4.76 3.19 13.22
CA GLU A 151 -3.66 2.57 13.96
C GLU A 151 -2.46 3.51 14.03
N ALA A 152 -2.07 4.14 12.92
CA ALA A 152 -1.02 5.15 12.92
C ALA A 152 -1.31 6.24 13.95
N ARG A 153 -2.50 6.86 13.91
CA ARG A 153 -2.89 7.89 14.89
C ARG A 153 -2.83 7.40 16.33
N SER A 154 -3.12 6.14 16.61
CA SER A 154 -3.07 5.57 17.96
C SER A 154 -1.66 5.57 18.56
N HIS A 155 -0.63 5.57 17.73
CA HIS A 155 0.77 5.65 18.15
C HIS A 155 1.25 7.08 18.43
N LEU A 156 0.50 8.11 18.02
CA LEU A 156 0.80 9.50 18.31
C LEU A 156 0.47 9.84 19.76
N GLY A 157 1.47 9.75 20.63
CA GLY A 157 1.38 10.20 22.00
C GLY A 157 1.31 11.73 22.12
N ARG A 158 1.92 12.29 23.18
CA ARG A 158 2.04 13.75 23.38
C ARG A 158 3.28 14.27 22.62
N THR A 159 3.22 14.33 21.30
CA THR A 159 4.25 14.94 20.47
C THR A 159 3.87 16.36 20.07
N ALA A 160 4.87 17.25 19.92
CA ALA A 160 4.66 18.65 19.52
C ALA A 160 4.04 18.78 18.11
N HIS A 161 4.30 17.81 17.24
CA HIS A 161 3.83 17.80 15.84
C HIS A 161 2.63 16.87 15.62
N ARG A 162 1.87 16.57 16.68
CA ARG A 162 0.72 15.68 16.59
C ARG A 162 -0.32 16.12 15.55
N PRO A 163 -0.75 17.39 15.47
CA PRO A 163 -1.75 17.84 14.51
C PRO A 163 -1.29 17.64 13.06
N GLU A 164 -0.03 17.92 12.76
CA GLU A 164 0.55 17.76 11.43
C GLU A 164 0.64 16.27 11.03
N LEU A 165 1.06 15.42 11.96
CA LEU A 165 1.14 13.98 11.74
C LEU A 165 -0.26 13.34 11.59
N GLU A 166 -1.25 13.78 12.37
CA GLU A 166 -2.65 13.37 12.19
C GLU A 166 -3.18 13.79 10.81
N ALA A 167 -2.89 15.02 10.39
CA ALA A 167 -3.29 15.51 9.06
C ALA A 167 -2.73 14.64 7.93
N LEU A 168 -1.48 14.16 8.03
CA LEU A 168 -0.89 13.25 7.05
C LEU A 168 -1.71 11.95 6.89
N THR A 169 -2.28 11.41 7.97
CA THR A 169 -3.09 10.19 7.88
C THR A 169 -4.38 10.40 7.08
N HIS A 170 -4.96 11.59 7.14
CA HIS A 170 -6.13 11.95 6.34
C HIS A 170 -5.76 12.16 4.88
N ILE A 171 -4.69 12.94 4.62
CA ILE A 171 -4.19 13.20 3.27
C ILE A 171 -3.90 11.88 2.53
N VAL A 172 -3.29 10.91 3.20
CA VAL A 172 -2.91 9.62 2.60
C VAL A 172 -4.13 8.83 2.14
N VAL A 173 -5.21 8.78 2.93
CA VAL A 173 -6.39 7.93 2.63
C VAL A 173 -7.45 8.67 1.82
N GLU A 174 -7.48 10.01 1.90
CA GLU A 174 -8.43 10.86 1.18
C GLU A 174 -7.86 11.36 -0.15
N ARG A 175 -6.67 10.94 -0.54
CA ARG A 175 -6.06 11.30 -1.83
C ARG A 175 -7.07 11.03 -2.94
N ARG A 176 -7.52 12.13 -3.54
CA ARG A 176 -8.12 12.13 -4.86
C ARG A 176 -6.98 12.42 -5.84
N SER A 177 -6.92 11.66 -6.90
CA SER A 177 -5.99 11.89 -8.00
C SER A 177 -6.06 13.32 -8.50
#